data_1c20613c2c9a20514aaad0d152397810
#
_entry.id   1c20613c2c9a20514aaad0d152397810
#
_cell.length_a   1.000
_cell.length_b   1.000
_cell.length_c   1.000
_cell.angle_alpha   90.00
_cell.angle_beta   90.00
_cell.angle_gamma   90.00
#
_symmetry.space_group_name_H-M   'P 1'
#
loop_
_entity.id
_entity.type
_entity.pdbx_description
1 polymer ?
#
loop_
_entity_poly.entity_id
_entity_poly.type
_entity_poly.pdbx_seq_one_letter_code
_entity_poly.pdbx_strand_id
1 'polypeptide(L)'
;MTLVAATPANAELGPGLLKDRFERNLTYMTSLTPENLLRPYQFEAGLWSWCGTAGTTIGATVADGPDTWHWGWEAPTSQLRGHILGHWLSAAAHLRHASPRIGATADHLVAELARCQQANGGEWIAPFPEKHLERIAAGQTAWAPQYVLHKLLAGLLDMAVSGHNTQALEILTRAAKWFSRWTAPMSREQLDDILDVETGGMLEVWASLFQLTGDLEHQELVLRYRRGRFFDRLLAGDDVLTNKHANTQVAEILGCARAYEVTGDPRWRDIVEAFWHQAVTGRGTYVTGGSSSGEIWQPPGEQAARLHDVQEHCVVTNMMRLADYLYRWTGEAGYAAYWESNLINGVLAQQHPETGMVAYFLPLEAGSTKVWGHPTRDFWCCHGTLLQAHTLYPASAAHLDGQGIRIGQYTPSTLRLDHPLAGTVEIEVTPDVRHGVVPGRHHSIEGYESIQLVHTPGVPWRRPRSMTFRIRICCAVPALFTVRLRVPQWASATTVTVNGGSIDVEVVNGFIVLDRAWSDELVDITLATEVTAHPLPDEPGHVAFTDGPIVLAGLVGEERTLRGDPADAAALLRPDRERHHSWWNAGTYRTHGQNRGIRFIPLYDVTQQEYTVYFPVSSAPTE
;
A
#
# COMPACT_ATOMS: atom_id res chain seq x y z
N MET A 1 5.80 20.30 -13.53
CA MET A 1 4.80 20.89 -12.61
C MET A 1 4.33 19.76 -11.73
N THR A 2 4.46 19.87 -10.42
CA THR A 2 4.14 18.76 -9.51
C THR A 2 2.63 18.71 -9.26
N LEU A 3 2.01 17.53 -9.38
CA LEU A 3 0.62 17.31 -9.02
C LEU A 3 0.47 17.41 -7.49
N VAL A 4 -0.67 17.97 -7.03
CA VAL A 4 -0.97 18.12 -5.61
C VAL A 4 -2.19 17.28 -5.26
N ALA A 5 -2.01 16.29 -4.40
CA ALA A 5 -3.08 15.43 -3.92
C ALA A 5 -4.00 16.17 -2.92
N ALA A 6 -5.21 15.66 -2.74
CA ALA A 6 -6.05 16.04 -1.62
C ALA A 6 -5.37 15.65 -0.29
N THR A 7 -5.62 16.41 0.78
CA THR A 7 -5.20 15.99 2.12
C THR A 7 -6.12 14.86 2.63
N PRO A 8 -5.68 14.01 3.55
CA PRO A 8 -6.55 12.99 4.15
C PRO A 8 -7.84 13.57 4.78
N ALA A 9 -7.78 14.79 5.30
CA ALA A 9 -8.93 15.49 5.85
C ALA A 9 -9.99 15.88 4.80
N ASN A 10 -9.56 15.99 3.54
CA ASN A 10 -10.38 16.39 2.41
C ASN A 10 -10.78 15.21 1.51
N ALA A 11 -10.60 13.97 1.98
CA ALA A 11 -10.90 12.77 1.23
C ALA A 11 -11.71 11.77 2.08
N GLU A 12 -12.85 11.34 1.57
CA GLU A 12 -13.73 10.36 2.21
C GLU A 12 -14.06 9.23 1.23
N LEU A 13 -13.98 7.98 1.69
CA LEU A 13 -14.36 6.82 0.87
C LEU A 13 -15.88 6.69 0.74
N GLY A 14 -16.33 6.52 -0.49
CA GLY A 14 -17.69 6.09 -0.80
C GLY A 14 -17.91 4.60 -0.54
N PRO A 15 -19.18 4.14 -0.53
CA PRO A 15 -19.53 2.74 -0.33
C PRO A 15 -18.86 1.79 -1.33
N GLY A 16 -18.42 0.62 -0.88
CA GLY A 16 -17.86 -0.43 -1.73
C GLY A 16 -16.69 -1.16 -1.07
N LEU A 17 -16.03 -2.02 -1.84
CA LEU A 17 -14.96 -2.91 -1.38
C LEU A 17 -13.88 -2.17 -0.58
N LEU A 18 -13.40 -1.02 -1.11
CA LEU A 18 -12.33 -0.27 -0.47
C LEU A 18 -12.74 0.27 0.90
N LYS A 19 -13.99 0.75 1.04
CA LYS A 19 -14.53 1.20 2.32
C LYS A 19 -14.70 0.03 3.29
N ASP A 20 -15.21 -1.11 2.84
CA ASP A 20 -15.37 -2.30 3.69
C ASP A 20 -14.01 -2.76 4.24
N ARG A 21 -12.97 -2.77 3.41
CA ARG A 21 -11.59 -3.13 3.81
C ARG A 21 -10.96 -2.10 4.74
N PHE A 22 -11.18 -0.83 4.48
CA PHE A 22 -10.79 0.27 5.36
C PHE A 22 -11.45 0.15 6.74
N GLU A 23 -12.74 -0.15 6.82
CA GLU A 23 -13.46 -0.31 8.10
C GLU A 23 -12.96 -1.53 8.88
N ARG A 24 -12.57 -2.63 8.19
CA ARG A 24 -11.89 -3.77 8.83
C ARG A 24 -10.56 -3.37 9.44
N ASN A 25 -9.75 -2.60 8.70
CA ASN A 25 -8.49 -2.06 9.21
C ASN A 25 -8.72 -1.14 10.43
N LEU A 26 -9.72 -0.26 10.37
CA LEU A 26 -10.09 0.62 11.47
C LEU A 26 -10.51 -0.17 12.72
N THR A 27 -11.26 -1.25 12.54
CA THR A 27 -11.67 -2.16 13.62
C THR A 27 -10.45 -2.81 14.27
N TYR A 28 -9.51 -3.33 13.45
CA TYR A 28 -8.26 -3.89 13.98
C TYR A 28 -7.43 -2.83 14.72
N MET A 29 -7.24 -1.65 14.12
CA MET A 29 -6.48 -0.56 14.73
C MET A 29 -7.04 -0.14 16.10
N THR A 30 -8.37 -0.08 16.23
CA THR A 30 -9.04 0.30 17.51
C THR A 30 -9.06 -0.83 18.55
N SER A 31 -8.75 -2.07 18.17
CA SER A 31 -8.59 -3.19 19.10
C SER A 31 -7.23 -3.18 19.82
N LEU A 32 -6.23 -2.48 19.26
CA LEU A 32 -4.91 -2.33 19.87
C LEU A 32 -4.96 -1.29 20.97
N THR A 33 -4.78 -1.71 22.22
CA THR A 33 -4.95 -0.83 23.38
C THR A 33 -3.71 0.06 23.62
N PRO A 34 -3.90 1.31 24.10
CA PRO A 34 -2.82 2.24 24.41
C PRO A 34 -1.77 1.64 25.34
N GLU A 35 -2.20 0.88 26.37
CA GLU A 35 -1.32 0.26 27.34
C GLU A 35 -0.37 -0.75 26.70
N ASN A 36 -0.86 -1.52 25.73
CA ASN A 36 -0.03 -2.49 25.01
C ASN A 36 0.94 -1.83 24.04
N LEU A 37 0.49 -0.77 23.35
CA LEU A 37 1.33 0.00 22.42
C LEU A 37 2.47 0.72 23.14
N LEU A 38 2.20 1.27 24.34
CA LEU A 38 3.18 2.02 25.13
C LEU A 38 4.14 1.14 25.93
N ARG A 39 3.75 -0.09 26.24
CA ARG A 39 4.49 -0.97 27.16
C ARG A 39 5.99 -1.05 26.87
N PRO A 40 6.46 -1.27 25.64
CA PRO A 40 7.90 -1.36 25.36
C PRO A 40 8.65 -0.07 25.73
N TYR A 41 8.05 1.08 25.50
CA TYR A 41 8.63 2.40 25.80
C TYR A 41 8.64 2.71 27.29
N GLN A 42 7.54 2.42 27.98
CA GLN A 42 7.44 2.60 29.43
C GLN A 42 8.38 1.64 30.19
N PHE A 43 8.61 0.45 29.63
CA PHE A 43 9.60 -0.51 30.14
C PHE A 43 11.00 0.07 30.09
N GLU A 44 11.43 0.56 28.92
CA GLU A 44 12.76 1.14 28.74
C GLU A 44 12.96 2.39 29.59
N ALA A 45 11.90 3.20 29.73
CA ALA A 45 11.91 4.42 30.55
C ALA A 45 11.84 4.16 32.07
N GLY A 46 11.72 2.90 32.53
CA GLY A 46 11.53 2.56 33.93
C GLY A 46 10.21 3.04 34.54
N LEU A 47 9.24 3.42 33.72
CA LEU A 47 7.92 3.91 34.15
C LEU A 47 6.90 2.79 34.35
N TRP A 48 7.21 1.58 33.91
CA TRP A 48 6.39 0.40 34.06
C TRP A 48 7.23 -0.77 34.59
N SER A 49 6.67 -1.53 35.51
CA SER A 49 7.31 -2.73 36.04
C SER A 49 6.36 -3.92 35.98
N TRP A 50 6.90 -5.10 35.76
CA TRP A 50 6.15 -6.36 35.72
C TRP A 50 5.43 -6.70 37.04
N CYS A 51 5.80 -6.10 38.16
CA CYS A 51 5.37 -6.46 39.50
C CYS A 51 3.97 -5.95 39.90
N GLY A 52 3.15 -5.42 39.01
CA GLY A 52 1.97 -4.65 39.37
C GLY A 52 0.62 -5.34 39.28
N THR A 53 0.48 -6.52 38.71
CA THR A 53 -0.82 -7.20 38.63
C THR A 53 -0.93 -8.33 39.62
N ALA A 54 -1.78 -8.13 40.64
CA ALA A 54 -2.21 -9.17 41.54
C ALA A 54 -2.67 -10.42 40.77
N GLY A 55 -1.95 -11.53 40.89
CA GLY A 55 -2.32 -12.79 40.23
C GLY A 55 -1.23 -13.44 39.37
N THR A 56 -0.12 -12.75 39.07
CA THR A 56 1.02 -13.40 38.41
C THR A 56 1.82 -14.24 39.38
N THR A 57 1.80 -15.54 39.18
CA THR A 57 2.62 -16.49 39.95
C THR A 57 4.09 -16.20 39.71
N ILE A 58 4.88 -16.08 40.77
CA ILE A 58 6.35 -16.02 40.69
C ILE A 58 6.81 -17.29 39.93
N GLY A 59 7.40 -17.10 38.74
CA GLY A 59 7.85 -18.20 37.89
C GLY A 59 7.10 -18.36 36.57
N ALA A 60 6.05 -17.54 36.30
CA ALA A 60 5.42 -17.49 34.97
C ALA A 60 6.45 -17.08 33.93
N THR A 61 6.56 -17.85 32.86
CA THR A 61 7.41 -17.49 31.71
C THR A 61 6.76 -16.37 30.90
N VAL A 62 7.54 -15.65 30.13
CA VAL A 62 7.03 -14.59 29.22
C VAL A 62 5.97 -15.14 28.25
N ALA A 63 6.01 -16.46 27.99
CA ALA A 63 5.02 -17.16 27.16
C ALA A 63 3.64 -17.31 27.82
N ASP A 64 3.55 -17.17 29.15
CA ASP A 64 2.34 -17.39 29.94
C ASP A 64 1.57 -16.08 30.23
N GLY A 65 1.93 -14.98 29.58
CA GLY A 65 1.23 -13.71 29.72
C GLY A 65 -0.18 -13.73 29.12
N PRO A 66 -1.04 -12.77 29.49
CA PRO A 66 -2.41 -12.69 28.99
C PRO A 66 -2.47 -12.63 27.46
N ASP A 67 -3.42 -13.34 26.87
CA ASP A 67 -3.67 -13.33 25.40
C ASP A 67 -3.95 -11.92 24.85
N THR A 68 -4.33 -10.98 25.72
CA THR A 68 -4.55 -9.57 25.37
C THR A 68 -3.27 -8.77 25.16
N TRP A 69 -2.10 -9.32 25.54
CA TRP A 69 -0.83 -8.64 25.34
C TRP A 69 -0.32 -8.79 23.90
N HIS A 70 0.57 -7.89 23.51
CA HIS A 70 1.27 -7.98 22.23
C HIS A 70 2.46 -8.94 22.36
N TRP A 71 2.47 -9.97 21.50
CA TRP A 71 3.51 -11.00 21.43
C TRP A 71 4.24 -10.95 20.08
N GLY A 72 4.93 -12.00 19.72
CA GLY A 72 5.71 -12.06 18.48
C GLY A 72 6.79 -10.97 18.44
N TRP A 73 6.78 -10.13 17.43
CA TRP A 73 7.78 -9.06 17.31
C TRP A 73 7.60 -7.95 18.36
N GLU A 74 6.43 -7.83 18.96
CA GLU A 74 6.16 -6.90 20.08
C GLU A 74 6.44 -7.52 21.47
N ALA A 75 6.86 -8.79 21.54
CA ALA A 75 7.18 -9.41 22.82
C ALA A 75 8.28 -8.63 23.58
N PRO A 76 8.24 -8.57 24.92
CA PRO A 76 9.23 -7.82 25.72
C PRO A 76 10.69 -8.22 25.46
N THR A 77 10.92 -9.43 24.99
CA THR A 77 12.26 -9.97 24.65
C THR A 77 12.66 -9.75 23.19
N SER A 78 11.75 -9.30 22.35
CA SER A 78 12.03 -9.03 20.93
C SER A 78 12.86 -7.76 20.77
N GLN A 79 13.84 -7.78 19.86
CA GLN A 79 14.59 -6.59 19.49
C GLN A 79 13.78 -5.63 18.61
N LEU A 80 12.68 -6.12 18.01
CA LEU A 80 11.77 -5.32 17.16
C LEU A 80 10.59 -4.70 17.95
N ARG A 81 10.46 -4.98 19.25
CA ARG A 81 9.35 -4.44 20.06
C ARG A 81 9.20 -2.93 19.89
N GLY A 82 7.98 -2.47 19.88
CA GLY A 82 7.63 -1.06 19.81
C GLY A 82 7.42 -0.51 18.40
N HIS A 83 7.74 -1.26 17.33
CA HIS A 83 7.60 -0.74 15.96
C HIS A 83 6.14 -0.47 15.57
N ILE A 84 5.19 -1.25 16.11
CA ILE A 84 3.76 -1.09 15.79
C ILE A 84 3.22 0.26 16.22
N LEU A 85 3.69 0.82 17.35
CA LEU A 85 3.24 2.13 17.80
C LEU A 85 3.51 3.23 16.74
N GLY A 86 4.67 3.20 16.10
CA GLY A 86 4.99 4.16 15.04
C GLY A 86 4.03 4.07 13.85
N HIS A 87 3.78 2.87 13.35
CA HIS A 87 2.79 2.64 12.29
C HIS A 87 1.36 3.08 12.70
N TRP A 88 0.99 2.77 13.95
CA TRP A 88 -0.30 3.14 14.50
C TRP A 88 -0.46 4.67 14.56
N LEU A 89 0.57 5.40 14.99
CA LEU A 89 0.56 6.87 15.03
C LEU A 89 0.45 7.48 13.63
N SER A 90 1.19 6.95 12.65
CA SER A 90 1.07 7.38 11.25
C SER A 90 -0.36 7.20 10.73
N ALA A 91 -0.95 6.04 10.94
CA ALA A 91 -2.33 5.79 10.54
C ALA A 91 -3.32 6.73 11.27
N ALA A 92 -3.13 6.91 12.59
CA ALA A 92 -3.98 7.76 13.42
C ALA A 92 -3.95 9.24 12.99
N ALA A 93 -2.78 9.74 12.60
CA ALA A 93 -2.63 11.10 12.10
C ALA A 93 -3.52 11.37 10.89
N HIS A 94 -3.63 10.40 9.98
CA HIS A 94 -4.48 10.51 8.80
C HIS A 94 -5.97 10.26 9.09
N LEU A 95 -6.29 9.48 10.14
CA LEU A 95 -7.66 9.08 10.47
C LEU A 95 -8.35 9.96 11.50
N ARG A 96 -7.64 10.88 12.15
CA ARG A 96 -8.20 11.68 13.25
C ARG A 96 -9.43 12.49 12.89
N HIS A 97 -9.57 12.88 11.61
CA HIS A 97 -10.74 13.60 11.10
C HIS A 97 -11.97 12.69 10.99
N ALA A 98 -11.75 11.44 10.59
CA ALA A 98 -12.80 10.43 10.46
C ALA A 98 -13.19 9.83 11.81
N SER A 99 -12.30 9.83 12.81
CA SER A 99 -12.50 9.25 14.13
C SER A 99 -11.89 10.11 15.24
N PRO A 100 -12.67 10.99 15.92
CA PRO A 100 -12.19 11.77 17.06
C PRO A 100 -11.60 10.91 18.19
N ARG A 101 -12.11 9.69 18.38
CA ARG A 101 -11.58 8.74 19.38
C ARG A 101 -10.14 8.35 19.06
N ILE A 102 -9.83 8.04 17.78
CA ILE A 102 -8.45 7.74 17.36
C ILE A 102 -7.56 8.95 17.58
N GLY A 103 -8.03 10.15 17.23
CA GLY A 103 -7.28 11.39 17.46
C GLY A 103 -6.93 11.61 18.93
N ALA A 104 -7.90 11.45 19.84
CA ALA A 104 -7.68 11.58 21.27
C ALA A 104 -6.72 10.50 21.83
N THR A 105 -6.84 9.25 21.35
CA THR A 105 -5.91 8.17 21.71
C THR A 105 -4.49 8.49 21.22
N ALA A 106 -4.33 8.99 20.00
CA ALA A 106 -3.03 9.35 19.45
C ALA A 106 -2.36 10.48 20.26
N ASP A 107 -3.11 11.51 20.62
CA ASP A 107 -2.59 12.61 21.45
C ASP A 107 -2.16 12.11 22.84
N HIS A 108 -2.92 11.19 23.45
CA HIS A 108 -2.52 10.53 24.70
C HIS A 108 -1.21 9.72 24.54
N LEU A 109 -1.09 8.94 23.47
CA LEU A 109 0.13 8.16 23.20
C LEU A 109 1.34 9.06 23.02
N VAL A 110 1.22 10.18 22.32
CA VAL A 110 2.30 11.17 22.16
C VAL A 110 2.68 11.78 23.52
N ALA A 111 1.71 12.11 24.37
CA ALA A 111 1.99 12.65 25.69
C ALA A 111 2.76 11.64 26.58
N GLU A 112 2.40 10.36 26.53
CA GLU A 112 3.12 9.31 27.27
C GLU A 112 4.52 9.07 26.68
N LEU A 113 4.70 9.13 25.37
CA LEU A 113 6.03 9.08 24.74
C LEU A 113 6.93 10.24 25.19
N ALA A 114 6.37 11.46 25.34
CA ALA A 114 7.13 12.59 25.87
C ALA A 114 7.62 12.34 27.33
N ARG A 115 6.76 11.68 28.15
CA ARG A 115 7.17 11.26 29.51
C ARG A 115 8.28 10.21 29.48
N CYS A 116 8.19 9.23 28.57
CA CYS A 116 9.23 8.23 28.37
C CYS A 116 10.55 8.87 27.95
N GLN A 117 10.52 9.79 26.95
CA GLN A 117 11.70 10.51 26.51
C GLN A 117 12.35 11.30 27.66
N GLN A 118 11.54 12.00 28.47
CA GLN A 118 12.06 12.75 29.61
C GLN A 118 12.71 11.84 30.65
N ALA A 119 12.12 10.68 30.93
CA ALA A 119 12.68 9.69 31.86
C ALA A 119 14.01 9.07 31.34
N ASN A 120 14.16 8.97 30.02
CA ASN A 120 15.37 8.49 29.34
C ASN A 120 16.44 9.60 29.14
N GLY A 121 16.37 10.71 29.86
CA GLY A 121 17.37 11.79 29.79
C GLY A 121 17.05 12.91 28.79
N GLY A 122 15.84 12.91 28.19
CA GLY A 122 15.29 14.02 27.44
C GLY A 122 15.47 13.94 25.92
N GLU A 123 16.29 13.05 25.38
CA GLU A 123 16.51 12.91 23.94
C GLU A 123 16.21 11.51 23.42
N TRP A 124 16.59 10.46 24.15
CA TRP A 124 16.37 9.06 23.76
C TRP A 124 14.92 8.64 23.90
N ILE A 125 14.35 8.03 22.85
CA ILE A 125 12.93 7.63 22.81
C ILE A 125 12.70 6.21 22.30
N ALA A 126 13.72 5.43 22.00
CA ALA A 126 13.55 4.05 21.56
C ALA A 126 12.94 3.15 22.66
N PRO A 127 12.28 2.04 22.29
CA PRO A 127 11.76 1.04 23.22
C PRO A 127 12.83 0.03 23.66
N PHE A 128 14.10 0.37 23.49
CA PHE A 128 15.28 -0.41 23.83
C PHE A 128 16.45 0.54 24.14
N PRO A 129 17.52 0.06 24.83
CA PRO A 129 18.63 0.91 25.25
C PRO A 129 19.51 1.38 24.09
N GLU A 130 20.16 2.53 24.25
CA GLU A 130 21.09 3.16 23.29
C GLU A 130 22.19 2.20 22.81
N LYS A 131 22.61 1.27 23.67
CA LYS A 131 23.64 0.26 23.33
C LYS A 131 23.33 -0.57 22.08
N HIS A 132 22.08 -0.62 21.60
CA HIS A 132 21.77 -1.30 20.33
C HIS A 132 22.38 -0.52 19.17
N LEU A 133 22.35 0.82 19.21
CA LEU A 133 22.97 1.67 18.20
C LEU A 133 24.51 1.65 18.33
N GLU A 134 25.03 1.63 19.56
CA GLU A 134 26.47 1.48 19.83
C GLU A 134 27.01 0.17 19.26
N ARG A 135 26.25 -0.93 19.38
CA ARG A 135 26.64 -2.24 18.84
C ARG A 135 26.75 -2.21 17.32
N ILE A 136 25.75 -1.67 16.62
CA ILE A 136 25.85 -1.58 15.14
C ILE A 136 26.98 -0.65 14.71
N ALA A 137 27.23 0.44 15.43
CA ALA A 137 28.37 1.33 15.17
C ALA A 137 29.72 0.63 15.39
N ALA A 138 29.79 -0.38 16.28
CA ALA A 138 30.95 -1.22 16.52
C ALA A 138 31.02 -2.46 15.59
N GLY A 139 30.17 -2.57 14.58
CA GLY A 139 30.10 -3.72 13.68
C GLY A 139 29.55 -4.99 14.33
N GLN A 140 28.85 -4.86 15.47
CA GLN A 140 28.23 -5.99 16.19
C GLN A 140 26.76 -6.12 15.79
N THR A 141 26.23 -7.34 15.86
CA THR A 141 24.85 -7.64 15.48
C THR A 141 23.83 -7.08 16.48
N ALA A 142 22.86 -6.34 15.97
CA ALA A 142 21.60 -6.04 16.62
C ALA A 142 20.51 -6.11 15.54
N TRP A 143 19.34 -6.66 15.85
CA TRP A 143 18.31 -6.83 14.83
C TRP A 143 17.49 -5.55 14.64
N ALA A 144 17.76 -4.87 13.54
CA ALA A 144 17.00 -3.76 12.97
C ALA A 144 16.60 -2.60 13.92
N PRO A 145 17.54 -2.08 14.76
CA PRO A 145 17.20 -0.99 15.68
C PRO A 145 16.81 0.31 14.93
N GLN A 146 17.43 0.62 13.80
CA GLN A 146 17.04 1.81 13.01
C GLN A 146 15.68 1.65 12.33
N TYR A 147 15.27 0.41 12.00
CA TYR A 147 13.91 0.16 11.52
C TYR A 147 12.87 0.54 12.57
N VAL A 148 13.03 0.07 13.83
CA VAL A 148 12.08 0.38 14.92
C VAL A 148 12.01 1.88 15.18
N LEU A 149 13.17 2.54 15.26
CA LEU A 149 13.27 3.99 15.42
C LEU A 149 12.62 4.72 14.25
N HIS A 150 12.87 4.29 13.02
CA HIS A 150 12.22 4.88 11.84
C HIS A 150 10.70 4.86 11.96
N LYS A 151 10.11 3.71 12.36
CA LYS A 151 8.65 3.63 12.49
C LYS A 151 8.11 4.61 13.52
N LEU A 152 8.74 4.69 14.68
CA LEU A 152 8.35 5.66 15.71
C LEU A 152 8.49 7.11 15.22
N LEU A 153 9.66 7.46 14.67
CA LEU A 153 9.93 8.84 14.25
C LEU A 153 9.06 9.25 13.06
N ALA A 154 8.76 8.34 12.13
CA ALA A 154 7.80 8.58 11.05
C ALA A 154 6.38 8.80 11.61
N GLY A 155 5.96 8.00 12.60
CA GLY A 155 4.67 8.19 13.27
C GLY A 155 4.57 9.54 13.99
N LEU A 156 5.61 9.95 14.68
CA LEU A 156 5.68 11.29 15.31
C LEU A 156 5.69 12.42 14.27
N LEU A 157 6.35 12.20 13.12
CA LEU A 157 6.35 13.15 12.01
C LEU A 157 4.93 13.34 11.45
N ASP A 158 4.22 12.25 11.18
CA ASP A 158 2.84 12.30 10.69
C ASP A 158 1.91 12.95 11.71
N MET A 159 2.11 12.68 13.00
CA MET A 159 1.38 13.37 14.08
C MET A 159 1.68 14.87 14.11
N ALA A 160 2.91 15.29 13.83
CA ALA A 160 3.26 16.71 13.76
C ALA A 160 2.64 17.39 12.53
N VAL A 161 2.68 16.75 11.36
CA VAL A 161 2.24 17.31 10.08
C VAL A 161 0.71 17.21 9.92
N SER A 162 0.20 16.00 9.81
CA SER A 162 -1.23 15.73 9.56
C SER A 162 -2.05 15.79 10.84
N GLY A 163 -1.46 15.42 11.97
CA GLY A 163 -2.07 15.46 13.29
C GLY A 163 -2.04 16.82 13.97
N HIS A 164 -1.26 17.77 13.46
CA HIS A 164 -1.05 19.11 14.07
C HIS A 164 -0.64 19.05 15.54
N ASN A 165 0.06 17.99 15.97
CA ASN A 165 0.49 17.78 17.34
C ASN A 165 1.90 18.35 17.56
N THR A 166 1.99 19.50 18.23
CA THR A 166 3.24 20.20 18.49
C THR A 166 4.19 19.42 19.40
N GLN A 167 3.64 18.65 20.35
CA GLN A 167 4.45 17.82 21.24
C GLN A 167 5.17 16.69 20.49
N ALA A 168 4.56 16.13 19.44
CA ALA A 168 5.21 15.16 18.56
C ALA A 168 6.44 15.76 17.87
N LEU A 169 6.35 17.01 17.38
CA LEU A 169 7.49 17.73 16.81
C LEU A 169 8.61 17.97 17.85
N GLU A 170 8.25 18.31 19.09
CA GLU A 170 9.24 18.48 20.15
C GLU A 170 10.00 17.18 20.47
N ILE A 171 9.28 16.04 20.56
CA ILE A 171 9.90 14.73 20.78
C ILE A 171 10.87 14.41 19.62
N LEU A 172 10.41 14.61 18.41
CA LEU A 172 11.17 14.33 17.19
C LEU A 172 12.45 15.18 17.10
N THR A 173 12.35 16.49 17.41
CA THR A 173 13.49 17.42 17.40
C THR A 173 14.54 17.04 18.46
N ARG A 174 14.10 16.61 19.64
CA ARG A 174 15.02 16.11 20.68
C ARG A 174 15.70 14.80 20.27
N ALA A 175 14.98 13.88 19.65
CA ALA A 175 15.54 12.66 19.10
C ALA A 175 16.57 12.96 17.99
N ALA A 176 16.30 13.93 17.11
CA ALA A 176 17.24 14.35 16.08
C ALA A 176 18.60 14.83 16.67
N LYS A 177 18.59 15.57 17.79
CA LYS A 177 19.82 15.97 18.49
C LYS A 177 20.65 14.77 18.94
N TRP A 178 19.99 13.72 19.42
CA TRP A 178 20.70 12.48 19.76
C TRP A 178 21.39 11.88 18.54
N PHE A 179 20.68 11.80 17.38
CA PHE A 179 21.23 11.27 16.14
C PHE A 179 22.35 12.13 15.58
N SER A 180 22.24 13.46 15.66
CA SER A 180 23.31 14.39 15.28
C SER A 180 24.59 14.14 16.06
N ARG A 181 24.50 14.02 17.40
CA ARG A 181 25.65 13.69 18.25
C ARG A 181 26.23 12.31 17.97
N TRP A 182 25.33 11.31 17.78
CA TRP A 182 25.77 9.93 17.53
C TRP A 182 26.52 9.82 16.20
N THR A 183 26.05 10.47 15.15
CA THR A 183 26.67 10.40 13.83
C THR A 183 27.85 11.35 13.65
N ALA A 184 27.95 12.45 14.41
CA ALA A 184 28.98 13.49 14.24
C ALA A 184 30.45 12.98 14.19
N PRO A 185 30.89 12.03 15.08
CA PRO A 185 32.26 11.54 15.06
C PRO A 185 32.52 10.52 13.94
N MET A 186 31.50 10.04 13.23
CA MET A 186 31.64 8.96 12.27
C MET A 186 32.13 9.47 10.92
N SER A 187 33.07 8.77 10.32
CA SER A 187 33.44 8.99 8.91
C SER A 187 32.33 8.55 7.96
N ARG A 188 32.42 8.96 6.70
CA ARG A 188 31.49 8.49 5.67
C ARG A 188 31.51 6.98 5.52
N GLU A 189 32.70 6.39 5.55
CA GLU A 189 32.86 4.94 5.44
C GLU A 189 32.18 4.17 6.59
N GLN A 190 32.37 4.64 7.84
CA GLN A 190 31.69 4.07 9.00
C GLN A 190 30.17 4.18 8.91
N LEU A 191 29.65 5.30 8.42
CA LEU A 191 28.20 5.45 8.21
C LEU A 191 27.70 4.54 7.09
N ASP A 192 28.44 4.38 6.00
CA ASP A 192 28.08 3.45 4.94
C ASP A 192 28.10 2.00 5.42
N ASP A 193 29.07 1.61 6.27
CA ASP A 193 29.10 0.27 6.88
C ASP A 193 27.86 0.00 7.74
N ILE A 194 27.41 1.00 8.52
CA ILE A 194 26.17 0.89 9.31
C ILE A 194 24.97 0.80 8.38
N LEU A 195 24.88 1.67 7.37
CA LEU A 195 23.74 1.73 6.46
C LEU A 195 23.65 0.54 5.50
N ASP A 196 24.76 -0.16 5.23
CA ASP A 196 24.74 -1.41 4.44
C ASP A 196 24.03 -2.57 5.18
N VAL A 197 23.96 -2.50 6.51
CA VAL A 197 23.34 -3.52 7.37
C VAL A 197 22.01 -3.03 7.97
N GLU A 198 21.99 -1.76 8.40
CA GLU A 198 20.90 -1.14 9.16
C GLU A 198 20.43 0.16 8.52
N THR A 199 19.78 0.06 7.35
CA THR A 199 19.38 1.24 6.59
C THR A 199 18.20 1.98 7.21
N GLY A 200 17.14 1.30 7.57
CA GLY A 200 15.87 1.94 7.97
C GLY A 200 15.38 2.96 6.94
N GLY A 201 14.30 3.65 7.19
CA GLY A 201 13.79 4.76 6.36
C GLY A 201 14.16 6.15 6.90
N MET A 202 15.24 6.27 7.64
CA MET A 202 15.60 7.48 8.40
C MET A 202 15.81 8.71 7.53
N LEU A 203 16.31 8.55 6.29
CA LEU A 203 16.49 9.65 5.34
C LEU A 203 15.19 10.41 5.07
N GLU A 204 14.05 9.71 4.94
CA GLU A 204 12.73 10.33 4.74
C GLU A 204 12.33 11.20 5.94
N VAL A 205 12.59 10.70 7.16
CA VAL A 205 12.30 11.43 8.40
C VAL A 205 13.14 12.71 8.47
N TRP A 206 14.44 12.61 8.21
CA TRP A 206 15.33 13.77 8.30
C TRP A 206 15.01 14.85 7.25
N ALA A 207 14.72 14.45 6.03
CA ALA A 207 14.30 15.37 4.97
C ALA A 207 13.01 16.10 5.33
N SER A 208 12.02 15.36 5.85
CA SER A 208 10.74 15.96 6.27
C SER A 208 10.89 16.85 7.50
N LEU A 209 11.72 16.46 8.47
CA LEU A 209 11.99 17.28 9.64
C LEU A 209 12.71 18.58 9.26
N PHE A 210 13.69 18.52 8.33
CA PHE A 210 14.32 19.71 7.79
C PHE A 210 13.31 20.65 7.14
N GLN A 211 12.38 20.14 6.34
CA GLN A 211 11.33 20.97 5.76
C GLN A 211 10.48 21.70 6.82
N LEU A 212 10.15 21.02 7.93
CA LEU A 212 9.31 21.59 8.98
C LEU A 212 10.01 22.66 9.81
N THR A 213 11.31 22.50 10.03
CA THR A 213 12.05 23.32 10.99
C THR A 213 12.98 24.34 10.34
N GLY A 214 13.47 24.08 9.13
CA GLY A 214 14.52 24.85 8.49
C GLY A 214 15.89 24.76 9.19
N ASP A 215 16.04 23.88 10.19
CA ASP A 215 17.26 23.73 10.97
C ASP A 215 18.35 23.00 10.16
N LEU A 216 19.51 23.62 10.02
CA LEU A 216 20.66 23.07 9.27
C LEU A 216 21.22 21.78 9.91
N GLU A 217 21.03 21.58 11.20
CA GLU A 217 21.39 20.32 11.86
C GLU A 217 20.59 19.15 11.30
N HIS A 218 19.32 19.37 10.98
CA HIS A 218 18.48 18.36 10.32
C HIS A 218 18.86 18.14 8.85
N GLN A 219 19.30 19.20 8.15
CA GLN A 219 19.86 19.08 6.79
C GLN A 219 21.15 18.23 6.81
N GLU A 220 22.03 18.45 7.80
CA GLU A 220 23.23 17.62 7.95
C GLU A 220 22.87 16.13 8.14
N LEU A 221 21.82 15.81 8.90
CA LEU A 221 21.34 14.43 9.01
C LEU A 221 20.91 13.85 7.65
N VAL A 222 20.28 14.63 6.77
CA VAL A 222 19.98 14.17 5.39
C VAL A 222 21.27 13.77 4.66
N LEU A 223 22.31 14.57 4.76
CA LEU A 223 23.61 14.29 4.13
C LEU A 223 24.32 13.09 4.77
N ARG A 224 24.22 12.96 6.10
CA ARG A 224 24.77 11.82 6.86
C ARG A 224 24.13 10.49 6.44
N TYR A 225 22.83 10.49 6.18
CA TYR A 225 22.08 9.29 5.76
C TYR A 225 22.09 9.04 4.24
N ARG A 226 22.86 9.82 3.47
CA ARG A 226 23.12 9.54 2.05
C ARG A 226 24.09 8.37 1.91
N ARG A 227 23.61 7.17 1.59
CA ARG A 227 24.45 5.99 1.37
C ARG A 227 25.08 6.02 -0.03
N GLY A 228 26.25 6.69 -0.14
CA GLY A 228 26.97 6.88 -1.41
C GLY A 228 27.32 5.55 -2.08
N ARG A 229 27.71 4.54 -1.31
CA ARG A 229 28.09 3.21 -1.75
C ARG A 229 26.96 2.47 -2.52
N PHE A 230 25.70 2.79 -2.22
CA PHE A 230 24.52 2.29 -2.94
C PHE A 230 24.10 3.23 -4.07
N PHE A 231 23.89 4.50 -3.76
CA PHE A 231 23.30 5.45 -4.70
C PHE A 231 24.20 5.76 -5.90
N ASP A 232 25.52 5.87 -5.69
CA ASP A 232 26.44 6.20 -6.78
C ASP A 232 26.59 5.03 -7.76
N ARG A 233 26.55 3.80 -7.29
CA ARG A 233 26.55 2.60 -8.16
C ARG A 233 25.22 2.44 -8.90
N LEU A 234 24.09 2.73 -8.24
CA LEU A 234 22.77 2.74 -8.87
C LEU A 234 22.74 3.74 -10.05
N LEU A 235 23.26 4.96 -9.84
CA LEU A 235 23.38 5.97 -10.89
C LEU A 235 24.37 5.57 -12.01
N ALA A 236 25.39 4.78 -11.70
CA ALA A 236 26.31 4.23 -12.69
C ALA A 236 25.68 3.09 -13.53
N GLY A 237 24.47 2.63 -13.17
CA GLY A 237 23.77 1.56 -13.86
C GLY A 237 24.14 0.15 -13.40
N ASP A 238 24.92 0.00 -12.31
CA ASP A 238 25.23 -1.29 -11.72
C ASP A 238 23.95 -1.94 -11.17
N ASP A 239 23.78 -3.25 -11.34
CA ASP A 239 22.74 -3.98 -10.63
C ASP A 239 23.11 -4.09 -9.14
N VAL A 240 22.52 -3.23 -8.35
CA VAL A 240 22.71 -3.18 -6.89
C VAL A 240 21.53 -3.77 -6.13
N LEU A 241 20.51 -4.26 -6.82
CA LEU A 241 19.28 -4.78 -6.23
C LEU A 241 19.29 -6.30 -6.08
N THR A 242 19.73 -7.04 -7.10
CA THR A 242 19.68 -8.50 -7.12
C THR A 242 20.18 -9.14 -5.82
N ASN A 243 19.35 -10.01 -5.22
CA ASN A 243 19.59 -10.70 -3.94
C ASN A 243 19.76 -9.76 -2.73
N LYS A 244 19.31 -8.51 -2.82
CA LYS A 244 19.26 -7.58 -1.68
C LYS A 244 17.84 -7.49 -1.13
N HIS A 245 17.75 -7.19 0.17
CA HIS A 245 16.48 -7.04 0.86
C HIS A 245 15.68 -5.88 0.27
N ALA A 246 14.50 -6.19 -0.30
CA ALA A 246 13.74 -5.25 -1.10
C ALA A 246 13.20 -4.08 -0.27
N ASN A 247 12.57 -4.37 0.87
CA ASN A 247 11.89 -3.36 1.65
C ASN A 247 12.83 -2.30 2.24
N THR A 248 14.04 -2.68 2.66
CA THR A 248 15.03 -1.71 3.18
C THR A 248 15.46 -0.74 2.09
N GLN A 249 15.70 -1.22 0.88
CA GLN A 249 16.11 -0.37 -0.23
C GLN A 249 15.00 0.58 -0.68
N VAL A 250 13.75 0.10 -0.81
CA VAL A 250 12.62 0.99 -1.14
C VAL A 250 12.47 2.10 -0.11
N ALA A 251 12.63 1.79 1.18
CA ALA A 251 12.53 2.79 2.24
C ALA A 251 13.60 3.89 2.12
N GLU A 252 14.84 3.55 1.73
CA GLU A 252 15.88 4.54 1.46
C GLU A 252 15.53 5.42 0.25
N ILE A 253 14.98 4.81 -0.81
CA ILE A 253 14.60 5.54 -2.03
C ILE A 253 13.41 6.47 -1.79
N LEU A 254 12.47 6.11 -0.91
CA LEU A 254 11.44 7.05 -0.42
C LEU A 254 12.08 8.26 0.28
N GLY A 255 13.16 8.03 1.02
CA GLY A 255 13.97 9.11 1.57
C GLY A 255 14.60 10.01 0.50
N CYS A 256 15.11 9.42 -0.59
CA CYS A 256 15.61 10.19 -1.74
C CYS A 256 14.48 11.00 -2.41
N ALA A 257 13.31 10.40 -2.60
CA ALA A 257 12.17 11.11 -3.17
C ALA A 257 11.78 12.32 -2.31
N ARG A 258 11.75 12.14 -1.00
CA ARG A 258 11.47 13.23 -0.08
C ARG A 258 12.56 14.30 -0.06
N ALA A 259 13.83 13.90 -0.09
CA ALA A 259 14.97 14.83 -0.16
C ALA A 259 14.91 15.68 -1.44
N TYR A 260 14.49 15.11 -2.58
CA TYR A 260 14.26 15.90 -3.80
C TYR A 260 13.18 16.96 -3.61
N GLU A 261 12.01 16.60 -3.06
CA GLU A 261 10.93 17.58 -2.87
C GLU A 261 11.30 18.70 -1.92
N VAL A 262 12.17 18.43 -0.94
CA VAL A 262 12.56 19.41 0.08
C VAL A 262 13.73 20.29 -0.37
N THR A 263 14.71 19.71 -1.07
CA THR A 263 15.95 20.43 -1.42
C THR A 263 15.96 20.94 -2.86
N GLY A 264 15.17 20.34 -3.74
CA GLY A 264 15.22 20.62 -5.19
C GLY A 264 16.47 20.10 -5.91
N ASP A 265 17.37 19.37 -5.21
CA ASP A 265 18.57 18.81 -5.83
C ASP A 265 18.17 17.63 -6.76
N PRO A 266 18.37 17.77 -8.10
CA PRO A 266 17.94 16.79 -9.09
C PRO A 266 18.61 15.42 -8.92
N ARG A 267 19.76 15.34 -8.27
CA ARG A 267 20.46 14.09 -8.04
C ARG A 267 19.61 13.09 -7.23
N TRP A 268 18.80 13.59 -6.30
CA TRP A 268 17.89 12.73 -5.53
C TRP A 268 16.79 12.14 -6.42
N ARG A 269 16.25 12.94 -7.34
CA ARG A 269 15.29 12.44 -8.34
C ARG A 269 15.93 11.41 -9.26
N ASP A 270 17.13 11.66 -9.75
CA ASP A 270 17.83 10.75 -10.66
C ASP A 270 18.08 9.39 -10.00
N ILE A 271 18.34 9.35 -8.68
CA ILE A 271 18.43 8.11 -7.90
C ILE A 271 17.08 7.36 -7.89
N VAL A 272 15.98 8.06 -7.66
CA VAL A 272 14.63 7.46 -7.65
C VAL A 272 14.27 6.88 -9.01
N GLU A 273 14.54 7.60 -10.10
CA GLU A 273 14.27 7.15 -11.47
C GLU A 273 15.14 5.95 -11.85
N ALA A 274 16.43 5.95 -11.50
CA ALA A 274 17.34 4.83 -11.71
C ALA A 274 16.88 3.58 -10.92
N PHE A 275 16.46 3.77 -9.67
CA PHE A 275 15.92 2.67 -8.87
C PHE A 275 14.64 2.09 -9.49
N TRP A 276 13.69 2.94 -9.87
CA TRP A 276 12.45 2.49 -10.52
C TRP A 276 12.74 1.70 -11.79
N HIS A 277 13.68 2.19 -12.60
CA HIS A 277 14.09 1.50 -13.80
C HIS A 277 14.61 0.09 -13.49
N GLN A 278 15.46 -0.08 -12.49
CA GLN A 278 15.99 -1.39 -12.11
C GLN A 278 14.94 -2.28 -11.43
N ALA A 279 14.14 -1.70 -10.51
CA ALA A 279 13.22 -2.48 -9.69
C ALA A 279 11.97 -2.94 -10.45
N VAL A 280 11.48 -2.14 -11.39
CA VAL A 280 10.21 -2.37 -12.11
C VAL A 280 10.46 -2.62 -13.60
N THR A 281 10.99 -1.63 -14.31
CA THR A 281 11.07 -1.68 -15.78
C THR A 281 12.03 -2.76 -16.27
N GLY A 282 13.22 -2.85 -15.66
CA GLY A 282 14.26 -3.79 -16.07
C GLY A 282 14.04 -5.21 -15.59
N ARG A 283 13.42 -5.40 -14.40
CA ARG A 283 13.10 -6.73 -13.87
C ARG A 283 11.77 -7.27 -14.34
N GLY A 284 10.83 -6.40 -14.70
CA GLY A 284 9.44 -6.76 -14.90
C GLY A 284 8.71 -6.97 -13.57
N THR A 285 7.41 -7.17 -13.67
CA THR A 285 6.53 -7.45 -12.53
C THR A 285 5.73 -8.71 -12.77
N TYR A 286 5.36 -9.40 -11.68
CA TYR A 286 4.29 -10.39 -11.74
C TYR A 286 2.96 -9.71 -12.11
N VAL A 287 1.99 -10.51 -12.51
CA VAL A 287 0.63 -10.01 -12.85
C VAL A 287 0.00 -9.20 -11.71
N THR A 288 0.43 -9.44 -10.47
CA THR A 288 -0.01 -8.71 -9.27
C THR A 288 0.67 -7.36 -9.06
N GLY A 289 1.69 -7.04 -9.84
CA GLY A 289 2.46 -5.80 -9.76
C GLY A 289 3.76 -5.89 -8.94
N GLY A 290 3.99 -6.97 -8.20
CA GLY A 290 5.21 -7.16 -7.42
C GLY A 290 6.42 -7.60 -8.28
N SER A 291 7.64 -7.36 -7.78
CA SER A 291 8.90 -7.78 -8.41
C SER A 291 9.92 -8.35 -7.41
N SER A 292 9.48 -8.73 -6.22
CA SER A 292 10.29 -9.36 -5.18
C SER A 292 9.74 -10.74 -4.79
N SER A 293 10.62 -11.61 -4.30
CA SER A 293 10.25 -12.92 -3.75
C SER A 293 11.20 -13.28 -2.60
N GLY A 294 10.69 -13.82 -1.49
CA GLY A 294 11.48 -14.11 -0.30
C GLY A 294 12.15 -12.86 0.29
N GLU A 295 11.46 -11.71 0.31
CA GLU A 295 11.95 -10.40 0.78
C GLU A 295 13.09 -9.79 -0.04
N ILE A 296 13.51 -10.42 -1.14
CA ILE A 296 14.65 -9.94 -1.94
C ILE A 296 14.22 -9.58 -3.36
N TRP A 297 15.00 -8.70 -3.99
CA TRP A 297 14.90 -8.47 -5.42
C TRP A 297 15.42 -9.69 -6.16
N GLN A 298 14.58 -10.26 -7.02
CA GLN A 298 14.99 -11.36 -7.88
C GLN A 298 15.87 -10.84 -9.04
N PRO A 299 16.73 -11.70 -9.62
CA PRO A 299 17.41 -11.37 -10.85
C PRO A 299 16.41 -11.11 -11.98
N PRO A 300 16.72 -10.22 -12.94
CA PRO A 300 15.92 -10.08 -14.16
C PRO A 300 15.81 -11.41 -14.91
N GLY A 301 14.60 -11.78 -15.36
CA GLY A 301 14.36 -13.00 -16.12
C GLY A 301 14.35 -14.31 -15.31
N GLU A 302 14.12 -14.23 -13.99
CA GLU A 302 13.97 -15.42 -13.12
C GLU A 302 12.62 -15.43 -12.39
N GLN A 303 11.56 -14.92 -12.99
CA GLN A 303 10.24 -14.82 -12.35
C GLN A 303 9.58 -16.19 -12.16
N ALA A 304 9.64 -17.06 -13.16
CA ALA A 304 9.00 -18.36 -13.14
C ALA A 304 9.52 -19.27 -12.02
N ALA A 305 10.82 -19.18 -11.71
CA ALA A 305 11.44 -19.97 -10.64
C ALA A 305 11.11 -19.47 -9.21
N ARG A 306 10.40 -18.36 -9.08
CA ARG A 306 10.26 -17.65 -7.81
C ARG A 306 8.81 -17.20 -7.50
N LEU A 307 7.85 -18.12 -7.69
CA LEU A 307 6.42 -17.86 -7.48
C LEU A 307 5.93 -18.09 -6.04
N HIS A 308 6.76 -18.63 -5.14
CA HIS A 308 6.37 -19.01 -3.80
C HIS A 308 6.18 -17.79 -2.88
N ASP A 309 7.20 -17.18 -2.34
CA ASP A 309 7.06 -16.09 -1.37
C ASP A 309 7.04 -14.71 -2.06
N VAL A 310 6.15 -14.54 -3.03
CA VAL A 310 6.06 -13.30 -3.83
C VAL A 310 5.49 -12.18 -3.00
N GLN A 311 6.03 -10.98 -3.21
CA GLN A 311 5.36 -9.74 -2.90
C GLN A 311 5.10 -9.52 -1.41
N GLU A 312 6.16 -9.33 -0.61
CA GLU A 312 6.02 -8.84 0.76
C GLU A 312 5.12 -7.60 0.82
N HIS A 313 4.13 -7.59 1.72
CA HIS A 313 3.15 -6.49 1.82
C HIS A 313 3.80 -5.12 2.06
N CYS A 314 4.91 -5.06 2.80
CA CYS A 314 5.63 -3.80 3.01
C CYS A 314 6.24 -3.26 1.72
N VAL A 315 6.80 -4.14 0.88
CA VAL A 315 7.34 -3.76 -0.44
C VAL A 315 6.22 -3.22 -1.34
N VAL A 316 5.06 -3.90 -1.37
CA VAL A 316 3.87 -3.44 -2.11
C VAL A 316 3.52 -2.00 -1.74
N THR A 317 3.32 -1.74 -0.47
CA THR A 317 2.88 -0.42 0.01
C THR A 317 3.93 0.65 -0.22
N ASN A 318 5.21 0.36 0.04
CA ASN A 318 6.29 1.33 -0.17
C ASN A 318 6.52 1.61 -1.67
N MET A 319 6.40 0.61 -2.55
CA MET A 319 6.47 0.83 -4.00
C MET A 319 5.26 1.62 -4.53
N MET A 320 4.07 1.46 -3.94
CA MET A 320 2.93 2.34 -4.25
C MET A 320 3.20 3.78 -3.86
N ARG A 321 3.82 4.03 -2.70
CA ARG A 321 4.24 5.37 -2.27
C ARG A 321 5.27 5.97 -3.23
N LEU A 322 6.22 5.14 -3.71
CA LEU A 322 7.21 5.59 -4.69
C LEU A 322 6.57 5.90 -6.06
N ALA A 323 5.62 5.08 -6.50
CA ALA A 323 4.84 5.33 -7.71
C ALA A 323 4.04 6.64 -7.61
N ASP A 324 3.51 6.98 -6.42
CA ASP A 324 2.82 8.25 -6.18
C ASP A 324 3.78 9.45 -6.33
N TYR A 325 5.01 9.39 -5.78
CA TYR A 325 6.02 10.42 -5.99
C TYR A 325 6.29 10.64 -7.48
N LEU A 326 6.56 9.56 -8.22
CA LEU A 326 6.85 9.64 -9.66
C LEU A 326 5.64 10.14 -10.45
N TYR A 327 4.43 9.70 -10.11
CA TYR A 327 3.20 10.20 -10.71
C TYR A 327 3.00 11.70 -10.48
N ARG A 328 3.21 12.16 -9.26
CA ARG A 328 3.09 13.61 -8.94
C ARG A 328 4.12 14.45 -9.66
N TRP A 329 5.33 13.94 -9.90
CA TRP A 329 6.38 14.68 -10.61
C TRP A 329 6.17 14.71 -12.13
N THR A 330 5.73 13.60 -12.72
CA THR A 330 5.68 13.44 -14.18
C THR A 330 4.27 13.53 -14.75
N GLY A 331 3.26 13.11 -14.00
CA GLY A 331 1.89 12.95 -14.49
C GLY A 331 1.69 11.75 -15.43
N GLU A 332 2.65 10.83 -15.52
CA GLU A 332 2.58 9.68 -16.42
C GLU A 332 1.57 8.63 -15.93
N ALA A 333 0.65 8.23 -16.81
CA ALA A 333 -0.42 7.26 -16.49
C ALA A 333 0.11 5.89 -16.03
N GLY A 334 1.32 5.51 -16.43
CA GLY A 334 1.96 4.24 -16.06
C GLY A 334 2.16 4.09 -14.55
N TYR A 335 2.55 5.16 -13.85
CA TYR A 335 2.71 5.13 -12.39
C TYR A 335 1.36 4.98 -11.67
N ALA A 336 0.32 5.64 -12.18
CA ALA A 336 -1.04 5.48 -11.65
C ALA A 336 -1.59 4.06 -11.92
N ALA A 337 -1.25 3.44 -13.04
CA ALA A 337 -1.61 2.05 -13.35
C ALA A 337 -0.89 1.04 -12.43
N TYR A 338 0.42 1.25 -12.18
CA TYR A 338 1.17 0.46 -11.21
C TYR A 338 0.56 0.55 -9.82
N TRP A 339 0.20 1.76 -9.39
CA TRP A 339 -0.43 2.00 -8.10
C TRP A 339 -1.78 1.27 -7.99
N GLU A 340 -2.65 1.36 -9.02
CA GLU A 340 -3.94 0.66 -9.09
C GLU A 340 -3.78 -0.87 -8.98
N SER A 341 -2.85 -1.44 -9.76
CA SER A 341 -2.58 -2.87 -9.74
C SER A 341 -2.16 -3.36 -8.36
N ASN A 342 -1.23 -2.65 -7.70
CA ASN A 342 -0.76 -3.01 -6.38
C ASN A 342 -1.81 -2.78 -5.27
N LEU A 343 -2.69 -1.78 -5.40
CA LEU A 343 -3.82 -1.63 -4.48
C LEU A 343 -4.74 -2.86 -4.56
N ILE A 344 -5.17 -3.22 -5.77
CA ILE A 344 -6.18 -4.26 -5.98
C ILE A 344 -5.58 -5.66 -5.74
N ASN A 345 -4.44 -5.95 -6.33
CA ASN A 345 -3.85 -7.28 -6.38
C ASN A 345 -2.73 -7.49 -5.34
N GLY A 346 -2.39 -6.46 -4.60
CA GLY A 346 -1.45 -6.48 -3.48
C GLY A 346 -2.17 -6.18 -2.17
N VAL A 347 -2.44 -4.91 -1.86
CA VAL A 347 -3.01 -4.48 -0.55
C VAL A 347 -4.32 -5.21 -0.22
N LEU A 348 -5.29 -5.22 -1.15
CA LEU A 348 -6.56 -5.92 -0.93
C LEU A 348 -6.40 -7.43 -0.93
N ALA A 349 -5.53 -7.98 -1.77
CA ALA A 349 -5.30 -9.42 -1.82
C ALA A 349 -4.55 -9.96 -0.59
N GLN A 350 -3.80 -9.10 0.11
CA GLN A 350 -3.09 -9.46 1.33
C GLN A 350 -3.82 -9.05 2.62
N GLN A 351 -5.05 -8.56 2.53
CA GLN A 351 -5.92 -8.38 3.70
C GLN A 351 -7.06 -9.39 3.69
N HIS A 352 -7.21 -10.14 4.79
CA HIS A 352 -8.34 -11.06 4.96
C HIS A 352 -9.66 -10.29 5.00
N PRO A 353 -10.65 -10.63 4.15
CA PRO A 353 -11.87 -9.85 3.99
C PRO A 353 -12.74 -9.77 5.25
N GLU A 354 -12.67 -10.76 6.13
CA GLU A 354 -13.51 -10.83 7.33
C GLU A 354 -12.75 -10.40 8.59
N THR A 355 -11.52 -10.91 8.77
CA THR A 355 -10.74 -10.65 9.99
C THR A 355 -9.92 -9.38 9.94
N GLY A 356 -9.64 -8.85 8.74
CA GLY A 356 -8.75 -7.71 8.53
C GLY A 356 -7.26 -8.04 8.71
N MET A 357 -6.89 -9.30 8.92
CA MET A 357 -5.49 -9.69 9.13
C MET A 357 -4.69 -9.71 7.83
N VAL A 358 -3.41 -9.46 7.94
CA VAL A 358 -2.48 -9.40 6.81
C VAL A 358 -1.92 -10.77 6.46
N ALA A 359 -1.72 -11.02 5.15
CA ALA A 359 -0.80 -12.04 4.67
C ALA A 359 0.56 -11.39 4.40
N TYR A 360 1.64 -11.98 4.92
CA TYR A 360 2.99 -11.46 4.74
C TYR A 360 3.39 -11.49 3.27
N PHE A 361 3.28 -12.68 2.64
CA PHE A 361 3.51 -12.92 1.23
C PHE A 361 2.22 -13.24 0.49
N LEU A 362 2.28 -13.13 -0.83
CA LEU A 362 1.21 -13.50 -1.75
C LEU A 362 1.76 -14.51 -2.76
N PRO A 363 1.81 -15.80 -2.41
CA PRO A 363 2.35 -16.81 -3.32
C PRO A 363 1.47 -16.95 -4.58
N LEU A 364 2.09 -17.23 -5.71
CA LEU A 364 1.45 -17.28 -7.03
C LEU A 364 1.61 -18.64 -7.72
N GLU A 365 2.33 -19.56 -7.11
CA GLU A 365 2.55 -20.91 -7.62
C GLU A 365 1.32 -21.81 -7.50
N ALA A 366 1.38 -22.98 -8.08
CA ALA A 366 0.30 -23.96 -8.04
C ALA A 366 0.03 -24.47 -6.62
N GLY A 367 -1.25 -24.49 -6.22
CA GLY A 367 -1.68 -24.99 -4.92
C GLY A 367 -1.30 -24.11 -3.73
N SER A 368 -1.04 -22.85 -3.97
CA SER A 368 -0.72 -21.88 -2.93
C SER A 368 -1.86 -21.68 -1.92
N THR A 369 -1.51 -21.29 -0.71
CA THR A 369 -2.43 -20.79 0.32
C THR A 369 -1.90 -19.50 0.92
N LYS A 370 -2.80 -18.61 1.35
CA LYS A 370 -2.40 -17.40 2.09
C LYS A 370 -2.24 -17.72 3.57
N VAL A 371 -1.12 -17.29 4.15
CA VAL A 371 -0.86 -17.40 5.58
C VAL A 371 -1.24 -16.08 6.25
N TRP A 372 -2.29 -16.11 7.05
CA TRP A 372 -2.81 -14.94 7.73
C TRP A 372 -2.18 -14.73 9.10
N GLY A 373 -1.81 -13.49 9.41
CA GLY A 373 -1.28 -13.13 10.70
C GLY A 373 -2.31 -13.22 11.83
N HIS A 374 -1.80 -13.32 13.06
CA HIS A 374 -2.61 -13.32 14.26
C HIS A 374 -2.69 -11.91 14.87
N PRO A 375 -3.82 -11.41 15.34
CA PRO A 375 -4.00 -10.02 15.76
C PRO A 375 -3.15 -9.59 16.96
N THR A 376 -2.68 -10.53 17.79
CA THR A 376 -1.93 -10.22 19.02
C THR A 376 -0.65 -11.04 19.23
N ARG A 377 -0.31 -11.96 18.27
CA ARG A 377 0.79 -12.91 18.48
C ARG A 377 1.95 -12.77 17.51
N ASP A 378 1.76 -12.16 16.35
CA ASP A 378 2.78 -12.09 15.30
C ASP A 378 3.44 -10.71 15.23
N PHE A 379 2.65 -9.68 14.96
CA PHE A 379 3.09 -8.30 14.79
C PHE A 379 4.29 -8.14 13.83
N TRP A 380 4.25 -8.87 12.71
CA TRP A 380 5.22 -8.65 11.63
C TRP A 380 5.19 -7.19 11.15
N CYS A 381 6.25 -6.75 10.46
CA CYS A 381 6.26 -5.42 9.81
C CYS A 381 4.98 -5.17 9.00
N CYS A 382 4.48 -6.20 8.32
CA CYS A 382 3.28 -6.14 7.49
C CYS A 382 2.00 -5.80 8.26
N HIS A 383 1.87 -6.17 9.54
CA HIS A 383 0.74 -5.74 10.38
C HIS A 383 0.71 -4.21 10.51
N GLY A 384 1.86 -3.61 10.80
CA GLY A 384 1.98 -2.16 10.91
C GLY A 384 1.79 -1.46 9.57
N THR A 385 2.37 -2.00 8.50
CA THR A 385 2.24 -1.43 7.15
C THR A 385 0.79 -1.47 6.67
N LEU A 386 0.04 -2.53 6.97
CA LEU A 386 -1.37 -2.63 6.62
C LEU A 386 -2.21 -1.52 7.29
N LEU A 387 -1.92 -1.18 8.56
CA LEU A 387 -2.60 -0.06 9.24
C LEU A 387 -2.46 1.24 8.44
N GLN A 388 -1.27 1.52 7.89
CA GLN A 388 -1.01 2.72 7.10
C GLN A 388 -1.58 2.61 5.68
N ALA A 389 -1.45 1.46 5.00
CA ALA A 389 -1.83 1.28 3.60
C ALA A 389 -3.28 1.70 3.34
N HIS A 390 -4.19 1.36 4.25
CA HIS A 390 -5.61 1.69 4.12
C HIS A 390 -5.93 3.18 4.35
N THR A 391 -4.99 3.97 4.84
CA THR A 391 -5.19 5.42 5.05
C THR A 391 -4.71 6.27 3.88
N LEU A 392 -3.96 5.69 2.94
CA LEU A 392 -3.28 6.43 1.87
C LEU A 392 -4.15 6.60 0.61
N TYR A 393 -5.00 5.63 0.29
CA TYR A 393 -5.67 5.61 -1.00
C TYR A 393 -6.89 6.54 -1.16
N PRO A 394 -7.59 7.02 -0.11
CA PRO A 394 -8.69 7.95 -0.33
C PRO A 394 -8.27 9.22 -1.06
N ALA A 395 -7.11 9.76 -0.72
CA ALA A 395 -6.58 11.01 -1.27
C ALA A 395 -5.98 10.89 -2.67
N SER A 396 -5.68 9.65 -3.14
CA SER A 396 -4.98 9.42 -4.42
C SER A 396 -5.87 9.49 -5.66
N ALA A 397 -7.19 9.60 -5.50
CA ALA A 397 -8.12 9.54 -6.63
C ALA A 397 -7.99 10.73 -7.58
N ALA A 398 -7.77 11.94 -7.06
CA ALA A 398 -7.63 13.14 -7.88
C ALA A 398 -6.53 14.09 -7.35
N HIS A 399 -5.94 14.83 -8.28
CA HIS A 399 -4.86 15.78 -8.02
C HIS A 399 -5.14 17.11 -8.73
N LEU A 400 -4.70 18.22 -8.12
CA LEU A 400 -4.53 19.46 -8.85
C LEU A 400 -3.36 19.34 -9.82
N ASP A 401 -3.56 19.80 -11.07
CA ASP A 401 -2.59 19.80 -12.16
C ASP A 401 -2.42 21.24 -12.65
N GLY A 402 -1.71 22.03 -11.85
CA GLY A 402 -1.63 23.48 -12.07
C GLY A 402 -2.99 24.17 -11.92
N GLN A 403 -3.55 24.64 -13.03
CA GLN A 403 -4.91 25.20 -13.08
C GLN A 403 -5.95 24.20 -13.58
N GLY A 404 -5.66 22.91 -13.51
CA GLY A 404 -6.56 21.84 -13.89
C GLY A 404 -6.67 20.77 -12.81
N ILE A 405 -7.42 19.72 -13.12
CA ILE A 405 -7.62 18.57 -12.25
C ILE A 405 -7.30 17.30 -13.02
N ARG A 406 -6.63 16.35 -12.37
CA ARG A 406 -6.31 15.05 -12.93
C ARG A 406 -6.92 13.96 -12.06
N ILE A 407 -7.80 13.14 -12.63
CA ILE A 407 -8.40 11.98 -11.99
C ILE A 407 -7.61 10.75 -12.42
N GLY A 408 -6.77 10.26 -11.50
CA GLY A 408 -5.87 9.14 -11.74
C GLY A 408 -6.43 7.79 -11.32
N GLN A 409 -7.37 7.78 -10.37
CA GLN A 409 -7.98 6.57 -9.84
C GLN A 409 -9.51 6.72 -9.76
N TYR A 410 -10.23 5.65 -10.08
CA TYR A 410 -11.70 5.61 -9.98
C TYR A 410 -12.15 5.00 -8.65
N THR A 411 -11.51 5.41 -7.58
CA THR A 411 -11.87 5.02 -6.21
C THR A 411 -13.18 5.68 -5.82
N PRO A 412 -14.21 4.94 -5.38
CA PRO A 412 -15.43 5.54 -4.84
C PRO A 412 -15.10 6.45 -3.66
N SER A 413 -15.27 7.75 -3.83
CA SER A 413 -14.83 8.75 -2.85
C SER A 413 -15.43 10.11 -3.11
N THR A 414 -15.41 10.96 -2.07
CA THR A 414 -15.61 12.40 -2.17
C THR A 414 -14.32 13.10 -1.78
N LEU A 415 -13.84 13.99 -2.65
CA LEU A 415 -12.59 14.73 -2.50
C LEU A 415 -12.87 16.23 -2.58
N ARG A 416 -12.13 17.03 -1.79
CA ARG A 416 -12.16 18.49 -1.87
C ARG A 416 -10.77 19.01 -2.19
N LEU A 417 -10.67 19.79 -3.27
CA LEU A 417 -9.43 20.39 -3.75
C LEU A 417 -9.60 21.92 -3.79
N ASP A 418 -8.61 22.65 -3.28
CA ASP A 418 -8.59 24.10 -3.34
C ASP A 418 -8.02 24.56 -4.69
N HIS A 419 -8.91 24.76 -5.65
CA HIS A 419 -8.57 25.10 -7.03
C HIS A 419 -8.37 26.63 -7.17
N PRO A 420 -7.30 27.09 -7.81
CA PRO A 420 -6.94 28.52 -7.86
C PRO A 420 -7.97 29.41 -8.56
N LEU A 421 -8.76 28.87 -9.49
CA LEU A 421 -9.77 29.62 -10.23
C LEU A 421 -11.20 29.35 -9.75
N ALA A 422 -11.49 28.16 -9.27
CA ALA A 422 -12.84 27.69 -8.96
C ALA A 422 -13.14 27.67 -7.44
N GLY A 423 -12.17 28.05 -6.59
CA GLY A 423 -12.28 27.87 -5.14
C GLY A 423 -12.25 26.39 -4.77
N THR A 424 -13.02 25.99 -3.74
CA THR A 424 -13.12 24.57 -3.42
C THR A 424 -13.87 23.83 -4.52
N VAL A 425 -13.23 22.81 -5.10
CA VAL A 425 -13.85 21.87 -6.05
C VAL A 425 -14.09 20.55 -5.33
N GLU A 426 -15.35 20.15 -5.25
CA GLU A 426 -15.73 18.84 -4.75
C GLU A 426 -15.86 17.85 -5.91
N ILE A 427 -15.18 16.72 -5.79
CA ILE A 427 -15.18 15.63 -6.76
C ILE A 427 -15.76 14.41 -6.09
N GLU A 428 -16.92 13.95 -6.53
CA GLU A 428 -17.55 12.73 -6.06
C GLU A 428 -17.42 11.65 -7.14
N VAL A 429 -16.76 10.54 -6.82
CA VAL A 429 -16.62 9.36 -7.69
C VAL A 429 -17.52 8.25 -7.16
N THR A 430 -18.50 7.85 -7.94
CA THR A 430 -19.41 6.74 -7.60
C THR A 430 -19.45 5.71 -8.72
N PRO A 431 -19.42 4.40 -8.42
CA PRO A 431 -19.64 3.36 -9.44
C PRO A 431 -21.11 3.35 -9.85
N ASP A 432 -21.39 3.32 -11.15
CA ASP A 432 -22.76 3.10 -11.63
C ASP A 432 -23.06 1.60 -11.68
N VAL A 433 -23.70 1.11 -10.63
CA VAL A 433 -24.08 -0.29 -10.47
C VAL A 433 -25.04 -0.81 -11.54
N ARG A 434 -25.68 0.07 -12.30
CA ARG A 434 -26.62 -0.31 -13.36
C ARG A 434 -25.91 -0.75 -14.64
N HIS A 435 -24.69 -0.30 -14.84
CA HIS A 435 -23.92 -0.51 -16.06
C HIS A 435 -22.53 -1.12 -15.84
N GLY A 436 -22.10 -1.30 -14.59
CA GLY A 436 -20.78 -1.78 -14.28
C GLY A 436 -20.73 -2.92 -13.26
N VAL A 437 -19.62 -3.63 -13.24
CA VAL A 437 -19.25 -4.52 -12.16
C VAL A 437 -18.83 -3.65 -10.98
N VAL A 438 -19.55 -3.73 -9.86
CA VAL A 438 -19.05 -3.17 -8.60
C VAL A 438 -18.05 -4.18 -8.04
N PRO A 439 -16.74 -3.86 -8.02
CA PRO A 439 -15.80 -4.72 -7.35
C PRO A 439 -16.21 -4.86 -5.89
N GLY A 440 -16.47 -6.08 -5.41
CA GLY A 440 -16.49 -6.37 -4.00
C GLY A 440 -17.80 -6.59 -3.28
N ARG A 441 -18.89 -6.91 -3.93
CA ARG A 441 -19.99 -7.55 -3.20
C ARG A 441 -20.03 -9.04 -3.52
N HIS A 442 -19.30 -9.85 -2.72
CA HIS A 442 -19.70 -11.20 -2.47
C HIS A 442 -20.96 -11.15 -1.61
N HIS A 443 -22.08 -11.47 -2.20
CA HIS A 443 -23.18 -11.97 -1.41
C HIS A 443 -22.82 -13.41 -1.05
N SER A 444 -22.25 -13.61 0.14
CA SER A 444 -22.22 -14.94 0.73
C SER A 444 -23.66 -15.40 0.81
N ILE A 445 -23.94 -16.53 0.19
CA ILE A 445 -25.26 -17.16 0.26
C ILE A 445 -25.34 -17.84 1.61
N GLU A 446 -25.67 -17.11 2.65
CA GLU A 446 -26.25 -17.64 3.84
C GLU A 446 -27.76 -17.34 3.78
N GLY A 447 -28.51 -18.32 3.29
CA GLY A 447 -29.96 -18.34 3.36
C GLY A 447 -30.72 -17.78 2.14
N TYR A 448 -32.02 -17.96 2.19
CA TYR A 448 -33.03 -17.66 1.16
C TYR A 448 -33.15 -16.16 0.80
N GLU A 449 -32.57 -15.27 1.56
CA GLU A 449 -32.67 -13.81 1.35
C GLU A 449 -32.00 -13.35 0.06
N SER A 450 -31.00 -14.06 -0.41
CA SER A 450 -30.29 -13.74 -1.64
C SER A 450 -31.12 -13.96 -2.91
N ILE A 451 -32.16 -14.78 -2.88
CA ILE A 451 -33.04 -15.05 -4.03
C ILE A 451 -33.87 -13.83 -4.42
N GLN A 452 -34.21 -12.98 -3.48
CA GLN A 452 -35.01 -11.77 -3.74
C GLN A 452 -34.24 -10.69 -4.52
N LEU A 453 -32.92 -10.69 -4.47
CA LEU A 453 -32.09 -9.70 -5.16
C LEU A 453 -31.99 -9.94 -6.68
N VAL A 454 -32.23 -11.16 -7.14
CA VAL A 454 -32.18 -11.53 -8.58
C VAL A 454 -33.26 -10.83 -9.39
N HIS A 455 -34.37 -10.51 -8.78
CA HIS A 455 -35.51 -9.87 -9.42
C HIS A 455 -35.59 -8.37 -9.16
N THR A 456 -34.55 -7.76 -8.62
CA THR A 456 -34.53 -6.32 -8.41
C THR A 456 -34.59 -5.61 -9.77
N PRO A 457 -35.56 -4.76 -10.03
CA PRO A 457 -35.66 -4.02 -11.29
C PRO A 457 -34.39 -3.19 -11.54
N GLY A 458 -33.81 -3.34 -12.73
CA GLY A 458 -32.59 -2.62 -13.12
C GLY A 458 -31.28 -3.42 -12.95
N VAL A 459 -31.30 -4.62 -12.37
CA VAL A 459 -30.12 -5.50 -12.36
C VAL A 459 -30.02 -6.22 -13.70
N PRO A 460 -28.92 -6.08 -14.45
CA PRO A 460 -28.80 -6.69 -15.76
C PRO A 460 -28.73 -8.22 -15.66
N TRP A 461 -29.48 -8.91 -16.51
CA TRP A 461 -29.48 -10.38 -16.63
C TRP A 461 -28.16 -10.95 -17.20
N ARG A 462 -27.33 -10.10 -17.77
CA ARG A 462 -26.02 -10.47 -18.31
C ARG A 462 -24.96 -9.74 -17.52
N ARG A 463 -23.84 -10.42 -17.26
CA ARG A 463 -22.67 -9.81 -16.66
C ARG A 463 -22.25 -8.59 -17.50
N PRO A 464 -22.14 -7.40 -16.88
CA PRO A 464 -21.56 -6.25 -17.55
C PRO A 464 -20.12 -6.53 -17.97
N ARG A 465 -19.74 -6.09 -19.14
CA ARG A 465 -18.38 -6.13 -19.65
C ARG A 465 -17.75 -4.73 -19.60
N SER A 466 -18.13 -3.97 -18.62
CA SER A 466 -17.63 -2.61 -18.41
C SER A 466 -17.76 -2.20 -16.96
N MET A 467 -16.89 -1.31 -16.55
CA MET A 467 -17.00 -0.54 -15.32
C MET A 467 -17.42 0.88 -15.70
N THR A 468 -18.49 1.38 -15.10
CA THR A 468 -18.92 2.77 -15.30
C THR A 468 -18.79 3.50 -13.97
N PHE A 469 -18.14 4.65 -14.05
CA PHE A 469 -18.00 5.56 -12.91
C PHE A 469 -18.66 6.88 -13.24
N ARG A 470 -19.49 7.35 -12.32
CA ARG A 470 -20.06 8.68 -12.32
C ARG A 470 -19.19 9.59 -11.49
N ILE A 471 -18.77 10.69 -12.08
CA ILE A 471 -17.92 11.69 -11.48
C ILE A 471 -18.69 13.01 -11.46
N ARG A 472 -19.08 13.47 -10.28
CA ARG A 472 -19.64 14.80 -10.12
C ARG A 472 -18.51 15.76 -9.80
N ILE A 473 -18.45 16.87 -10.54
CA ILE A 473 -17.50 17.96 -10.33
C ILE A 473 -18.30 19.20 -9.98
N CYS A 474 -18.24 19.61 -8.71
CA CYS A 474 -18.96 20.76 -8.18
C CYS A 474 -17.97 21.85 -7.74
N CYS A 475 -18.05 23.02 -8.35
CA CYS A 475 -17.16 24.16 -8.10
C CYS A 475 -17.83 25.18 -7.20
N ALA A 476 -17.10 25.74 -6.23
CA ALA A 476 -17.59 26.87 -5.44
C ALA A 476 -17.89 28.11 -6.30
N VAL A 477 -17.07 28.31 -7.35
CA VAL A 477 -17.24 29.36 -8.36
C VAL A 477 -17.09 28.74 -9.73
N PRO A 478 -18.03 28.97 -10.69
CA PRO A 478 -17.86 28.47 -12.05
C PRO A 478 -16.56 29.00 -12.70
N ALA A 479 -15.78 28.08 -13.30
CA ALA A 479 -14.49 28.43 -13.88
C ALA A 479 -14.15 27.56 -15.10
N LEU A 480 -13.35 28.10 -16.00
CA LEU A 480 -12.79 27.38 -17.14
C LEU A 480 -11.47 26.71 -16.72
N PHE A 481 -11.42 25.39 -16.77
CA PHE A 481 -10.19 24.64 -16.55
C PHE A 481 -10.25 23.25 -17.20
N THR A 482 -9.10 22.60 -17.26
CA THR A 482 -8.96 21.26 -17.84
C THR A 482 -9.14 20.18 -16.80
N VAL A 483 -9.98 19.17 -17.10
CA VAL A 483 -10.06 17.92 -16.36
C VAL A 483 -9.47 16.80 -17.20
N ARG A 484 -8.55 16.01 -16.62
CA ARG A 484 -7.94 14.84 -17.25
C ARG A 484 -8.44 13.57 -16.57
N LEU A 485 -9.01 12.66 -17.35
CA LEU A 485 -9.52 11.37 -16.90
C LEU A 485 -8.56 10.27 -17.36
N ARG A 486 -7.97 9.49 -16.47
CA ARG A 486 -7.09 8.39 -16.88
C ARG A 486 -7.87 7.32 -17.64
N VAL A 487 -7.31 6.86 -18.74
CA VAL A 487 -7.76 5.66 -19.45
C VAL A 487 -6.83 4.50 -19.04
N PRO A 488 -7.31 3.55 -18.22
CA PRO A 488 -6.50 2.41 -17.84
C PRO A 488 -6.12 1.54 -19.03
N GLN A 489 -4.93 0.96 -19.02
CA GLN A 489 -4.44 0.08 -20.10
C GLN A 489 -5.27 -1.19 -20.28
N TRP A 490 -5.94 -1.66 -19.20
CA TRP A 490 -6.82 -2.82 -19.24
C TRP A 490 -8.18 -2.55 -19.89
N ALA A 491 -8.55 -1.29 -20.13
CA ALA A 491 -9.81 -0.92 -20.77
C ALA A 491 -9.70 -1.08 -22.29
N SER A 492 -10.42 -2.05 -22.86
CA SER A 492 -10.41 -2.32 -24.30
C SER A 492 -11.17 -1.27 -25.11
N ALA A 493 -12.09 -0.54 -24.49
CA ALA A 493 -12.79 0.62 -25.05
C ALA A 493 -13.21 1.57 -23.94
N THR A 494 -13.29 2.86 -24.27
CA THR A 494 -13.71 3.91 -23.34
C THR A 494 -14.73 4.83 -23.98
N THR A 495 -15.79 5.15 -23.25
CA THR A 495 -16.75 6.18 -23.62
C THR A 495 -16.95 7.17 -22.49
N VAL A 496 -17.18 8.44 -22.84
CA VAL A 496 -17.44 9.50 -21.87
C VAL A 496 -18.70 10.27 -22.26
N THR A 497 -19.52 10.58 -21.26
CA THR A 497 -20.61 11.54 -21.40
C THR A 497 -20.46 12.67 -20.39
N VAL A 498 -20.89 13.86 -20.75
CA VAL A 498 -21.01 14.98 -19.79
C VAL A 498 -22.45 15.46 -19.80
N ASN A 499 -23.07 15.45 -18.61
CA ASN A 499 -24.50 15.76 -18.44
C ASN A 499 -25.42 14.94 -19.39
N GLY A 500 -25.01 13.67 -19.63
CA GLY A 500 -25.73 12.76 -20.54
C GLY A 500 -25.44 12.94 -22.03
N GLY A 501 -24.72 13.98 -22.44
CA GLY A 501 -24.28 14.19 -23.82
C GLY A 501 -22.98 13.43 -24.11
N SER A 502 -22.94 12.60 -25.15
CA SER A 502 -21.72 11.91 -25.59
C SER A 502 -20.66 12.90 -26.06
N ILE A 503 -19.41 12.59 -25.76
CA ILE A 503 -18.25 13.37 -26.20
C ILE A 503 -17.36 12.46 -27.04
N ASP A 504 -16.87 12.98 -28.17
CA ASP A 504 -15.79 12.33 -28.89
C ASP A 504 -14.51 12.42 -28.02
N VAL A 505 -13.90 11.27 -27.75
CA VAL A 505 -12.75 11.19 -26.86
C VAL A 505 -11.50 10.88 -27.65
N GLU A 506 -10.48 11.71 -27.42
CA GLU A 506 -9.10 11.43 -27.82
C GLU A 506 -8.28 11.12 -26.58
N VAL A 507 -7.51 10.04 -26.62
CA VAL A 507 -6.63 9.64 -25.53
C VAL A 507 -5.23 10.15 -25.80
N VAL A 508 -4.78 11.09 -24.99
CA VAL A 508 -3.43 11.68 -25.07
C VAL A 508 -2.63 11.29 -23.82
N ASN A 509 -1.53 10.58 -24.02
CA ASN A 509 -0.64 10.12 -22.92
C ASN A 509 -1.40 9.36 -21.80
N GLY A 510 -2.41 8.55 -22.17
CA GLY A 510 -3.20 7.76 -21.23
C GLY A 510 -4.33 8.54 -20.54
N PHE A 511 -4.67 9.74 -21.00
CA PHE A 511 -5.75 10.56 -20.46
C PHE A 511 -6.69 11.07 -21.55
N ILE A 512 -7.97 11.17 -21.21
CA ILE A 512 -8.96 11.96 -21.93
C ILE A 512 -8.92 13.37 -21.36
N VAL A 513 -8.88 14.37 -22.22
CA VAL A 513 -8.74 15.78 -21.86
C VAL A 513 -10.06 16.49 -22.10
N LEU A 514 -10.65 17.04 -21.03
CA LEU A 514 -11.90 17.80 -21.07
C LEU A 514 -11.60 19.26 -20.72
N ASP A 515 -11.55 20.13 -21.72
CA ASP A 515 -11.31 21.57 -21.55
C ASP A 515 -12.61 22.34 -21.71
N ARG A 516 -13.19 22.81 -20.59
CA ARG A 516 -14.50 23.45 -20.56
C ARG A 516 -14.76 24.26 -19.29
N ALA A 517 -15.86 25.01 -19.27
CA ALA A 517 -16.37 25.62 -18.04
C ALA A 517 -17.00 24.52 -17.14
N TRP A 518 -16.68 24.58 -15.85
CA TRP A 518 -17.17 23.68 -14.80
C TRP A 518 -17.92 24.48 -13.75
N SER A 519 -19.03 23.95 -13.30
CA SER A 519 -19.84 24.50 -12.19
C SER A 519 -20.42 23.38 -11.31
N ASP A 520 -21.31 22.56 -11.85
CA ASP A 520 -21.86 21.34 -11.24
C ASP A 520 -22.22 20.36 -12.37
N GLU A 521 -21.23 19.64 -12.84
CA GLU A 521 -21.35 18.73 -13.97
C GLU A 521 -21.19 17.27 -13.56
N LEU A 522 -21.92 16.41 -14.28
CA LEU A 522 -21.82 14.96 -14.18
C LEU A 522 -21.06 14.42 -15.39
N VAL A 523 -19.97 13.73 -15.11
CA VAL A 523 -19.18 13.00 -16.10
C VAL A 523 -19.35 11.51 -15.85
N ASP A 524 -19.89 10.78 -16.81
CA ASP A 524 -19.90 9.31 -16.76
C ASP A 524 -18.79 8.80 -17.68
N ILE A 525 -17.87 8.01 -17.11
CA ILE A 525 -16.85 7.29 -17.89
C ILE A 525 -17.15 5.79 -17.82
N THR A 526 -17.21 5.15 -18.98
CA THR A 526 -17.43 3.71 -19.12
C THR A 526 -16.19 3.06 -19.71
N LEU A 527 -15.62 2.11 -19.00
CA LEU A 527 -14.39 1.38 -19.29
C LEU A 527 -14.75 -0.08 -19.60
N ALA A 528 -14.60 -0.50 -20.85
CA ALA A 528 -14.88 -1.88 -21.23
C ALA A 528 -13.84 -2.83 -20.61
N THR A 529 -14.31 -3.93 -20.01
CA THR A 529 -13.48 -4.98 -19.40
C THR A 529 -13.55 -6.26 -20.19
N GLU A 530 -12.41 -6.95 -20.25
CA GLU A 530 -12.32 -8.28 -20.84
C GLU A 530 -11.34 -9.13 -20.03
N VAL A 531 -11.44 -10.45 -20.20
CA VAL A 531 -10.43 -11.36 -19.66
C VAL A 531 -9.19 -11.24 -20.51
N THR A 532 -8.06 -10.95 -19.87
CA THR A 532 -6.76 -10.89 -20.51
C THR A 532 -5.84 -11.97 -19.93
N ALA A 533 -5.03 -12.56 -20.79
CA ALA A 533 -4.02 -13.54 -20.43
C ALA A 533 -2.63 -12.88 -20.39
N HIS A 534 -1.89 -13.12 -19.32
CA HIS A 534 -0.58 -12.54 -19.05
C HIS A 534 0.46 -13.65 -18.89
N PRO A 535 1.28 -13.90 -19.91
CA PRO A 535 2.36 -14.88 -19.82
C PRO A 535 3.47 -14.38 -18.89
N LEU A 536 4.15 -15.31 -18.20
CA LEU A 536 5.40 -14.99 -17.53
C LEU A 536 6.46 -14.63 -18.57
N PRO A 537 7.22 -13.55 -18.39
CA PRO A 537 8.20 -13.10 -19.36
C PRO A 537 9.30 -14.14 -19.70
N ASP A 538 9.75 -14.88 -18.70
CA ASP A 538 10.79 -15.91 -18.79
C ASP A 538 10.25 -17.33 -19.05
N GLU A 539 8.93 -17.53 -18.91
CA GLU A 539 8.26 -18.79 -19.20
C GLU A 539 6.88 -18.56 -19.84
N PRO A 540 6.81 -18.14 -21.13
CA PRO A 540 5.56 -17.73 -21.77
C PRO A 540 4.46 -18.80 -21.83
N GLY A 541 4.79 -20.07 -21.59
CA GLY A 541 3.83 -21.16 -21.45
C GLY A 541 3.03 -21.12 -20.15
N HIS A 542 3.47 -20.37 -19.14
CA HIS A 542 2.75 -20.14 -17.89
C HIS A 542 2.00 -18.80 -17.94
N VAL A 543 0.68 -18.85 -17.76
CA VAL A 543 -0.23 -17.74 -18.00
C VAL A 543 -1.08 -17.46 -16.77
N ALA A 544 -1.17 -16.20 -16.37
CA ALA A 544 -2.14 -15.69 -15.41
C ALA A 544 -3.28 -14.96 -16.12
N PHE A 545 -4.41 -14.79 -15.45
CA PHE A 545 -5.60 -14.16 -16.02
C PHE A 545 -6.04 -12.96 -15.20
N THR A 546 -6.49 -11.91 -15.90
CA THR A 546 -7.15 -10.76 -15.28
C THR A 546 -8.53 -10.53 -15.89
N ASP A 547 -9.42 -9.90 -15.13
CA ASP A 547 -10.67 -9.29 -15.60
C ASP A 547 -10.55 -7.76 -15.37
N GLY A 548 -10.23 -7.02 -16.41
CA GLY A 548 -9.80 -5.63 -16.25
C GLY A 548 -8.59 -5.54 -15.30
N PRO A 549 -8.67 -4.77 -14.20
CA PRO A 549 -7.55 -4.62 -13.25
C PRO A 549 -7.39 -5.79 -12.27
N ILE A 550 -8.30 -6.76 -12.25
CA ILE A 550 -8.43 -7.76 -11.19
C ILE A 550 -7.75 -9.06 -11.59
N VAL A 551 -6.75 -9.50 -10.85
CA VAL A 551 -6.13 -10.83 -11.00
C VAL A 551 -7.10 -11.91 -10.55
N LEU A 552 -7.21 -12.95 -11.35
CA LEU A 552 -8.07 -14.11 -11.11
C LEU A 552 -7.24 -15.29 -10.60
N ALA A 553 -7.66 -15.89 -9.51
CA ALA A 553 -7.07 -17.10 -8.93
C ALA A 553 -7.95 -18.31 -9.24
N GLY A 554 -7.37 -19.35 -9.81
CA GLY A 554 -8.06 -20.62 -10.03
C GLY A 554 -8.03 -21.46 -8.75
N LEU A 555 -9.21 -21.91 -8.29
CA LEU A 555 -9.35 -22.69 -7.06
C LEU A 555 -8.97 -24.16 -7.32
N VAL A 556 -7.70 -24.45 -7.19
CA VAL A 556 -7.12 -25.78 -7.36
C VAL A 556 -5.84 -25.90 -6.53
N GLY A 557 -5.71 -27.02 -5.82
CA GLY A 557 -4.58 -27.30 -4.91
C GLY A 557 -3.42 -28.07 -5.54
N GLU A 558 -3.45 -28.30 -6.84
CA GLU A 558 -2.41 -29.04 -7.56
C GLU A 558 -2.06 -28.34 -8.87
N GLU A 559 -0.87 -28.56 -9.36
CA GLU A 559 -0.50 -28.07 -10.68
C GLU A 559 -1.41 -28.68 -11.74
N ARG A 560 -1.93 -27.82 -12.60
CA ARG A 560 -2.85 -28.19 -13.69
C ARG A 560 -2.47 -27.49 -14.98
N THR A 561 -2.13 -28.26 -16.00
CA THR A 561 -2.01 -27.74 -17.34
C THR A 561 -3.40 -27.50 -17.94
N LEU A 562 -3.65 -26.27 -18.37
CA LEU A 562 -4.84 -25.92 -19.12
C LEU A 562 -4.67 -26.30 -20.59
N ARG A 563 -5.67 -27.00 -21.14
CA ARG A 563 -5.68 -27.40 -22.54
C ARG A 563 -6.19 -26.27 -23.41
N GLY A 564 -5.39 -25.78 -24.30
CA GLY A 564 -5.75 -24.72 -25.21
C GLY A 564 -4.57 -24.12 -25.94
N ASP A 565 -4.83 -23.11 -26.75
CA ASP A 565 -3.78 -22.34 -27.42
C ASP A 565 -3.21 -21.30 -26.46
N PRO A 566 -1.90 -21.33 -26.13
CA PRO A 566 -1.28 -20.31 -25.30
C PRO A 566 -1.44 -18.88 -25.87
N ALA A 567 -1.52 -18.73 -27.21
CA ALA A 567 -1.73 -17.44 -27.86
C ALA A 567 -3.16 -16.89 -27.70
N ASP A 568 -4.13 -17.76 -27.39
CA ASP A 568 -5.53 -17.40 -27.14
C ASP A 568 -6.02 -17.92 -25.76
N ALA A 569 -5.15 -17.88 -24.77
CA ALA A 569 -5.44 -18.43 -23.43
C ALA A 569 -6.63 -17.74 -22.75
N ALA A 570 -6.90 -16.47 -23.04
CA ALA A 570 -8.06 -15.74 -22.51
C ALA A 570 -9.39 -16.42 -22.84
N ALA A 571 -9.51 -17.08 -24.00
CA ALA A 571 -10.71 -17.81 -24.41
C ALA A 571 -11.01 -19.05 -23.56
N LEU A 572 -10.04 -19.50 -22.75
CA LEU A 572 -10.21 -20.62 -21.82
C LEU A 572 -11.12 -20.28 -20.62
N LEU A 573 -11.32 -19.01 -20.31
CA LEU A 573 -12.17 -18.58 -19.22
C LEU A 573 -13.52 -18.05 -19.71
N ARG A 574 -14.58 -18.48 -19.07
CA ARG A 574 -15.94 -17.96 -19.30
C ARG A 574 -16.59 -17.59 -17.97
N PRO A 575 -17.49 -16.58 -17.96
CA PRO A 575 -18.23 -16.22 -16.76
C PRO A 575 -18.91 -17.46 -16.14
N ASP A 576 -18.69 -17.67 -14.83
CA ASP A 576 -19.35 -18.76 -14.10
C ASP A 576 -20.83 -18.41 -13.90
N ARG A 577 -21.72 -19.35 -14.24
CA ARG A 577 -23.15 -19.24 -14.02
C ARG A 577 -23.57 -20.32 -13.05
N GLU A 578 -24.07 -19.94 -11.92
CA GLU A 578 -24.67 -20.91 -11.01
C GLU A 578 -25.97 -21.46 -11.59
N ARG A 579 -26.04 -22.78 -11.71
CA ARG A 579 -27.05 -23.49 -12.51
C ARG A 579 -28.50 -23.33 -12.03
N HIS A 580 -28.71 -22.97 -10.76
CA HIS A 580 -30.04 -23.04 -10.17
C HIS A 580 -30.83 -21.75 -10.13
N HIS A 581 -30.17 -20.59 -10.35
CA HIS A 581 -30.81 -19.28 -10.11
C HIS A 581 -30.59 -18.23 -11.19
N SER A 582 -30.00 -18.58 -12.32
CA SER A 582 -29.61 -17.60 -13.36
C SER A 582 -28.70 -16.48 -12.84
N TRP A 583 -27.92 -16.75 -11.80
CA TRP A 583 -27.04 -15.78 -11.14
C TRP A 583 -25.67 -15.79 -11.78
N TRP A 584 -25.07 -14.64 -11.78
CA TRP A 584 -23.65 -14.50 -12.03
C TRP A 584 -23.03 -13.71 -10.86
N ASN A 585 -21.90 -14.16 -10.40
CA ASN A 585 -21.09 -13.40 -9.46
C ASN A 585 -20.09 -12.57 -10.26
N ALA A 586 -20.06 -11.26 -10.00
CA ALA A 586 -19.05 -10.40 -10.60
C ALA A 586 -17.65 -10.94 -10.27
N GLY A 587 -16.78 -11.01 -11.28
CA GLY A 587 -15.41 -11.48 -11.11
C GLY A 587 -15.24 -13.00 -11.00
N THR A 588 -16.29 -13.83 -11.10
CA THR A 588 -16.14 -15.30 -11.09
C THR A 588 -16.20 -15.89 -12.49
N TYR A 589 -15.29 -16.84 -12.76
CA TYR A 589 -15.13 -17.49 -14.05
C TYR A 589 -14.99 -18.99 -13.86
N ARG A 590 -15.12 -19.72 -14.96
CA ARG A 590 -14.82 -21.15 -15.04
C ARG A 590 -14.08 -21.45 -16.32
N THR A 591 -13.15 -22.38 -16.27
CA THR A 591 -12.47 -22.87 -17.48
C THR A 591 -13.46 -23.56 -18.41
N HIS A 592 -13.22 -23.36 -19.71
CA HIS A 592 -13.94 -24.00 -20.80
C HIS A 592 -13.05 -24.99 -21.54
N GLY A 593 -13.66 -26.06 -22.08
CA GLY A 593 -12.91 -27.05 -22.87
C GLY A 593 -11.97 -27.98 -22.08
N GLN A 594 -12.04 -27.97 -20.76
CA GLN A 594 -11.23 -28.81 -19.88
C GLN A 594 -11.97 -30.09 -19.47
N ASN A 595 -11.24 -31.19 -19.27
CA ASN A 595 -11.82 -32.43 -18.74
C ASN A 595 -12.45 -32.23 -17.34
N ARG A 596 -11.80 -31.42 -16.51
CA ARG A 596 -12.30 -30.98 -15.21
C ARG A 596 -12.22 -29.46 -15.13
N GLY A 597 -13.36 -28.81 -14.97
CA GLY A 597 -13.44 -27.36 -14.90
C GLY A 597 -12.86 -26.82 -13.60
N ILE A 598 -12.11 -25.72 -13.69
CA ILE A 598 -11.58 -24.96 -12.55
C ILE A 598 -12.40 -23.68 -12.42
N ARG A 599 -12.80 -23.35 -11.19
CA ARG A 599 -13.44 -22.08 -10.87
C ARG A 599 -12.36 -21.04 -10.57
N PHE A 600 -12.55 -19.84 -11.10
CA PHE A 600 -11.70 -18.69 -10.85
C PHE A 600 -12.49 -17.61 -10.10
N ILE A 601 -11.85 -16.99 -9.13
CA ILE A 601 -12.38 -15.86 -8.36
C ILE A 601 -11.33 -14.73 -8.31
N PRO A 602 -11.73 -13.49 -7.96
CA PRO A 602 -10.76 -12.44 -7.66
C PRO A 602 -9.73 -12.88 -6.62
N LEU A 603 -8.45 -12.61 -6.86
CA LEU A 603 -7.38 -12.99 -5.93
C LEU A 603 -7.58 -12.39 -4.53
N TYR A 604 -8.15 -11.18 -4.43
CA TYR A 604 -8.45 -10.53 -3.15
C TYR A 604 -9.59 -11.19 -2.36
N ASP A 605 -10.36 -12.11 -2.97
CA ASP A 605 -11.44 -12.87 -2.33
C ASP A 605 -11.00 -14.27 -1.88
N VAL A 606 -9.80 -14.70 -2.26
CA VAL A 606 -9.22 -15.95 -1.74
C VAL A 606 -8.88 -15.77 -0.27
N THR A 607 -9.42 -16.64 0.59
CA THR A 607 -9.20 -16.63 2.04
C THR A 607 -8.37 -17.83 2.49
N GLN A 608 -8.96 -19.01 2.57
CA GLN A 608 -8.33 -20.26 3.04
C GLN A 608 -8.24 -21.32 1.93
N GLN A 609 -8.76 -21.00 0.74
CA GLN A 609 -8.74 -21.92 -0.39
C GLN A 609 -7.31 -22.09 -0.91
N GLU A 610 -7.00 -23.31 -1.35
CA GLU A 610 -5.85 -23.55 -2.22
C GLU A 610 -6.14 -22.95 -3.59
N TYR A 611 -5.15 -22.27 -4.15
CA TYR A 611 -5.28 -21.56 -5.41
C TYR A 611 -4.02 -21.59 -6.24
N THR A 612 -4.18 -21.29 -7.51
CA THR A 612 -3.11 -21.14 -8.50
C THR A 612 -3.34 -19.83 -9.27
N VAL A 613 -2.29 -19.07 -9.52
CA VAL A 613 -2.37 -17.84 -10.34
C VAL A 613 -1.81 -18.09 -11.73
N TYR A 614 -0.61 -18.66 -11.84
CA TYR A 614 0.02 -18.98 -13.11
C TYR A 614 -0.21 -20.45 -13.47
N PHE A 615 -0.78 -20.69 -14.64
CA PHE A 615 -1.11 -22.01 -15.16
C PHE A 615 -0.27 -22.34 -16.39
N PRO A 616 0.33 -23.52 -16.49
CA PRO A 616 0.83 -24.03 -17.76
C PRO A 616 -0.33 -24.14 -18.76
N VAL A 617 -0.14 -23.64 -19.98
CA VAL A 617 -1.11 -23.78 -21.09
C VAL A 617 -0.48 -24.55 -22.23
N SER A 618 -1.16 -25.59 -22.72
CA SER A 618 -0.62 -26.42 -23.81
C SER A 618 -1.74 -26.84 -24.77
N SER A 619 -1.44 -26.81 -26.06
CA SER A 619 -2.30 -27.37 -27.11
C SER A 619 -2.19 -28.89 -27.24
N ALA A 620 -1.14 -29.50 -26.65
CA ALA A 620 -0.95 -30.94 -26.67
C ALA A 620 -1.99 -31.68 -25.79
N PRO A 621 -2.37 -32.93 -26.16
CA PRO A 621 -3.14 -33.76 -25.23
C PRO A 621 -2.32 -33.97 -23.95
N THR A 622 -2.89 -33.68 -22.79
CA THR A 622 -2.33 -34.13 -21.51
C THR A 622 -2.49 -35.65 -21.46
N GLU A 623 -1.40 -36.41 -21.27
CA GLU A 623 -1.39 -37.86 -21.07
C GLU A 623 -2.21 -38.28 -19.86
#